data_b6471765c9b32ea62c173a3bb0ff6361
#
_entry.id   b6471765c9b32ea62c173a3bb0ff6361
#
_cell.length_a   1.000
_cell.length_b   1.000
_cell.length_c   1.000
_cell.angle_alpha   90.00
_cell.angle_beta   90.00
_cell.angle_gamma   90.00
#
_symmetry.space_group_name_H-M   'P 1'
#
loop_
_entity.id
_entity.type
_entity.pdbx_description
1 polymer ?
#
loop_
_entity_poly.entity_id
_entity_poly.type
_entity_poly.pdbx_seq_one_letter_code
_entity_poly.pdbx_strand_id
1 'polypeptide(L)'
;VHLLPSGSTITDIIEAAGGMAEGHVFKAYQPGGPSSGLLPASVNDVPLDFDTLQPLGTFIGSAAVVVLSDHDRVRDAALNMLRFFEDESCGQCTPCRAGCSKAVQLMQADKWDQPLLQDLCDVMQDASICGLGQAAPNPIRLTMKHFSEEVS
;
A
#
# COMPACT_ATOMS: atom_id res chain seq x y z
N VAL A 1 20.86 2.76 -2.99
CA VAL A 1 20.60 1.70 -2.00
C VAL A 1 21.32 2.06 -0.73
N HIS A 2 20.61 2.02 0.41
CA HIS A 2 21.15 2.32 1.73
C HIS A 2 21.14 1.06 2.59
N LEU A 3 22.20 0.85 3.37
CA LEU A 3 22.28 -0.21 4.36
C LEU A 3 22.01 0.42 5.74
N LEU A 4 20.89 0.06 6.33
CA LEU A 4 20.45 0.54 7.64
C LEU A 4 20.16 -0.64 8.58
N PRO A 5 20.26 -0.45 9.90
CA PRO A 5 19.88 -1.48 10.86
C PRO A 5 18.39 -1.85 10.74
N SER A 6 18.05 -3.12 11.04
CA SER A 6 16.66 -3.51 11.21
C SER A 6 16.03 -2.69 12.34
N GLY A 7 14.81 -2.23 12.14
CA GLY A 7 14.13 -1.34 13.09
C GLY A 7 14.39 0.15 12.86
N SER A 8 15.14 0.52 11.81
CA SER A 8 15.19 1.93 11.38
C SER A 8 13.79 2.41 10.99
N THR A 9 13.51 3.68 11.23
CA THR A 9 12.23 4.29 10.89
C THR A 9 12.24 4.83 9.45
N ILE A 10 11.06 5.21 8.95
CA ILE A 10 10.99 5.89 7.64
C ILE A 10 11.75 7.23 7.67
N THR A 11 11.77 7.91 8.81
CA THR A 11 12.52 9.16 8.99
C THR A 11 14.02 8.93 8.78
N ASP A 12 14.58 7.88 9.40
CA ASP A 12 16.00 7.52 9.22
C ASP A 12 16.33 7.23 7.75
N ILE A 13 15.41 6.57 7.03
CA ILE A 13 15.59 6.26 5.60
C ILE A 13 15.56 7.54 4.75
N ILE A 14 14.63 8.45 5.02
CA ILE A 14 14.52 9.72 4.31
C ILE A 14 15.80 10.55 4.55
N GLU A 15 16.28 10.63 5.80
CA GLU A 15 17.52 11.34 6.13
C GLU A 15 18.74 10.73 5.43
N ALA A 16 18.87 9.40 5.46
CA ALA A 16 19.97 8.70 4.77
C ALA A 16 19.94 8.92 3.25
N ALA A 17 18.75 9.15 2.68
CA ALA A 17 18.58 9.44 1.26
C ALA A 17 18.83 10.92 0.87
N GLY A 18 19.10 11.80 1.85
CA GLY A 18 19.35 13.22 1.63
C GLY A 18 18.14 14.13 1.92
N GLY A 19 17.10 13.61 2.55
CA GLY A 19 15.90 14.36 2.90
C GLY A 19 14.85 14.40 1.79
N MET A 20 13.77 15.14 2.03
CA MET A 20 12.75 15.44 1.01
C MET A 20 13.29 16.41 -0.02
N ALA A 21 12.76 16.34 -1.24
CA ALA A 21 13.06 17.33 -2.27
C ALA A 21 12.60 18.75 -1.85
N GLU A 22 13.27 19.80 -2.35
CA GLU A 22 12.91 21.17 -2.04
C GLU A 22 11.47 21.48 -2.42
N GLY A 23 10.71 22.07 -1.50
CA GLY A 23 9.30 22.40 -1.68
C GLY A 23 8.34 21.21 -1.51
N HIS A 24 8.82 20.03 -1.13
CA HIS A 24 8.01 18.84 -0.88
C HIS A 24 7.91 18.53 0.61
N VAL A 25 6.70 18.24 1.06
CA VAL A 25 6.40 17.81 2.44
C VAL A 25 6.08 16.32 2.46
N PHE A 26 6.68 15.59 3.39
CA PHE A 26 6.43 14.15 3.56
C PHE A 26 4.95 13.89 3.91
N LYS A 27 4.26 13.06 3.12
CA LYS A 27 2.83 12.77 3.24
C LYS A 27 2.53 11.32 3.57
N ALA A 28 3.15 10.40 2.84
CA ALA A 28 2.90 8.97 2.96
C ALA A 28 4.11 8.16 2.53
N TYR A 29 4.12 6.88 2.90
CA TYR A 29 5.16 5.96 2.45
C TYR A 29 4.65 4.53 2.29
N GLN A 30 5.31 3.81 1.40
CA GLN A 30 5.19 2.37 1.22
C GLN A 30 6.40 1.71 1.89
N PRO A 31 6.23 0.87 2.93
CA PRO A 31 7.38 0.33 3.65
C PRO A 31 8.12 -0.81 2.94
N GLY A 32 7.47 -1.52 2.03
CA GLY A 32 8.11 -2.72 1.49
C GLY A 32 7.54 -3.31 0.20
N GLY A 33 7.20 -2.50 -0.77
CA GLY A 33 6.65 -2.96 -2.05
C GLY A 33 5.11 -2.92 -2.10
N PRO A 34 4.48 -3.21 -3.24
CA PRO A 34 3.03 -3.04 -3.44
C PRO A 34 2.16 -3.76 -2.42
N SER A 35 2.61 -4.94 -1.96
CA SER A 35 1.85 -5.75 -0.98
C SER A 35 1.79 -5.15 0.42
N SER A 36 2.67 -4.20 0.74
CA SER A 36 2.65 -3.52 2.04
C SER A 36 1.60 -2.42 2.14
N GLY A 37 1.10 -1.91 0.99
CA GLY A 37 0.23 -0.75 0.98
C GLY A 37 0.91 0.53 1.42
N LEU A 38 0.14 1.52 1.86
CA LEU A 38 0.60 2.88 2.15
C LEU A 38 0.26 3.29 3.60
N LEU A 39 1.25 3.83 4.30
CA LEU A 39 1.11 4.41 5.64
C LEU A 39 1.23 5.95 5.58
N PRO A 40 0.53 6.68 6.46
CA PRO A 40 0.63 8.14 6.53
C PRO A 40 1.90 8.59 7.24
N ALA A 41 2.34 9.82 6.96
CA ALA A 41 3.47 10.46 7.63
C ALA A 41 3.31 10.57 9.14
N SER A 42 2.09 10.52 9.67
CA SER A 42 1.83 10.52 11.11
C SER A 42 2.30 9.24 11.83
N VAL A 43 2.68 8.21 11.07
CA VAL A 43 3.20 6.92 11.56
C VAL A 43 4.68 6.78 11.17
N ASN A 44 5.46 7.85 11.34
CA ASN A 44 6.85 7.94 10.88
C ASN A 44 7.88 7.42 11.88
N ASP A 45 7.48 7.16 13.11
CA ASP A 45 8.33 6.71 14.23
C ASP A 45 8.28 5.19 14.45
N VAL A 46 7.50 4.48 13.63
CA VAL A 46 7.36 3.02 13.75
C VAL A 46 8.59 2.33 13.17
N PRO A 47 9.23 1.41 13.93
CA PRO A 47 10.32 0.61 13.42
C PRO A 47 9.91 -0.22 12.21
N LEU A 48 10.70 -0.14 11.14
CA LEU A 48 10.49 -0.94 9.95
C LEU A 48 11.16 -2.31 10.15
N ASP A 49 10.40 -3.23 10.73
CA ASP A 49 10.79 -4.60 11.00
C ASP A 49 9.63 -5.58 10.72
N PHE A 50 9.84 -6.87 10.99
CA PHE A 50 8.86 -7.90 10.64
C PHE A 50 7.62 -7.91 11.57
N ASP A 51 7.75 -7.49 12.82
CA ASP A 51 6.69 -7.64 13.84
C ASP A 51 5.89 -6.35 14.06
N THR A 52 6.56 -5.20 14.06
CA THR A 52 5.97 -3.91 14.45
C THR A 52 4.95 -3.38 13.44
N LEU A 53 5.10 -3.73 12.15
CA LEU A 53 4.20 -3.28 11.08
C LEU A 53 2.90 -4.09 10.98
N GLN A 54 2.87 -5.34 11.47
CA GLN A 54 1.70 -6.23 11.35
C GLN A 54 0.43 -5.67 12.03
N PRO A 55 0.49 -5.09 13.24
CA PRO A 55 -0.69 -4.48 13.87
C PRO A 55 -1.28 -3.31 13.09
N LEU A 56 -0.50 -2.70 12.20
CA LEU A 56 -0.93 -1.62 11.31
C LEU A 56 -1.60 -2.14 10.02
N GLY A 57 -1.58 -3.46 9.79
CA GLY A 57 -2.10 -4.09 8.58
C GLY A 57 -1.12 -4.06 7.40
N THR A 58 0.17 -3.93 7.68
CA THR A 58 1.24 -3.86 6.69
C THR A 58 2.45 -4.71 7.10
N PHE A 59 3.48 -4.76 6.26
CA PHE A 59 4.72 -5.49 6.52
C PHE A 59 5.87 -4.94 5.67
N ILE A 60 7.11 -5.24 6.07
CA ILE A 60 8.29 -4.71 5.40
C ILE A 60 8.54 -5.31 4.00
N GLY A 61 8.04 -6.52 3.74
CA GLY A 61 8.13 -7.17 2.43
C GLY A 61 9.54 -7.18 1.84
N SER A 62 9.70 -6.60 0.66
CA SER A 62 10.98 -6.50 -0.06
C SER A 62 11.88 -5.35 0.44
N ALA A 63 11.46 -4.58 1.43
CA ALA A 63 12.12 -3.34 1.85
C ALA A 63 12.33 -2.32 0.70
N ALA A 64 11.53 -2.42 -0.36
CA ALA A 64 11.50 -1.42 -1.42
C ALA A 64 10.63 -0.24 -0.98
N VAL A 65 11.25 0.69 -0.27
CA VAL A 65 10.57 1.86 0.30
C VAL A 65 10.30 2.89 -0.77
N VAL A 66 9.07 3.41 -0.81
CA VAL A 66 8.69 4.56 -1.64
C VAL A 66 8.13 5.65 -0.74
N VAL A 67 8.60 6.88 -0.92
CA VAL A 67 8.15 8.06 -0.17
C VAL A 67 7.30 8.93 -1.09
N LEU A 68 6.14 9.34 -0.60
CA LEU A 68 5.22 10.25 -1.28
C LEU A 68 5.19 11.60 -0.57
N SER A 69 5.09 12.65 -1.37
CA SER A 69 4.97 14.02 -0.89
C SER A 69 3.52 14.53 -0.95
N ASP A 70 3.31 15.74 -0.46
CA ASP A 70 2.05 16.48 -0.57
C ASP A 70 1.63 16.78 -2.03
N HIS A 71 2.56 16.66 -2.99
CA HIS A 71 2.28 16.78 -4.42
C HIS A 71 1.72 15.49 -5.04
N ASP A 72 1.78 14.36 -4.31
CA ASP A 72 1.33 13.06 -4.77
C ASP A 72 -0.10 12.76 -4.26
N ARG A 73 -0.87 12.04 -5.07
CA ARG A 73 -2.17 11.51 -4.64
C ARG A 73 -2.00 10.05 -4.21
N VAL A 74 -2.30 9.78 -2.95
CA VAL A 74 -2.17 8.43 -2.38
C VAL A 74 -3.08 7.43 -3.09
N ARG A 75 -4.30 7.87 -3.47
CA ARG A 75 -5.22 7.04 -4.26
C ARG A 75 -4.65 6.58 -5.60
N ASP A 76 -3.86 7.43 -6.27
CA ASP A 76 -3.25 7.09 -7.56
C ASP A 76 -2.10 6.08 -7.38
N ALA A 77 -1.33 6.23 -6.30
CA ALA A 77 -0.32 5.26 -5.91
C ALA A 77 -0.95 3.90 -5.56
N ALA A 78 -2.04 3.88 -4.80
CA ALA A 78 -2.77 2.66 -4.48
C ALA A 78 -3.35 1.98 -5.74
N LEU A 79 -3.91 2.76 -6.68
CA LEU A 79 -4.39 2.23 -7.95
C LEU A 79 -3.24 1.59 -8.76
N ASN A 80 -2.06 2.23 -8.78
CA ASN A 80 -0.89 1.67 -9.45
C ASN A 80 -0.44 0.35 -8.81
N MET A 81 -0.51 0.25 -7.47
CA MET A 81 -0.24 -1.02 -6.78
C MET A 81 -1.24 -2.11 -7.18
N LEU A 82 -2.53 -1.79 -7.30
CA LEU A 82 -3.55 -2.75 -7.71
C LEU A 82 -3.37 -3.21 -9.17
N ARG A 83 -2.93 -2.33 -10.07
CA ARG A 83 -2.56 -2.71 -11.43
C ARG A 83 -1.41 -3.71 -11.46
N PHE A 84 -0.41 -3.52 -10.59
CA PHE A 84 0.64 -4.53 -10.42
C PHE A 84 0.05 -5.90 -10.03
N PHE A 85 -0.88 -5.96 -9.07
CA PHE A 85 -1.52 -7.22 -8.68
C PHE A 85 -2.38 -7.83 -9.80
N GLU A 86 -3.05 -7.00 -10.59
CA GLU A 86 -3.81 -7.43 -11.77
C GLU A 86 -2.88 -8.07 -12.81
N ASP A 87 -1.76 -7.41 -13.13
CA ASP A 87 -0.78 -7.85 -14.14
C ASP A 87 -0.03 -9.13 -13.69
N GLU A 88 0.33 -9.23 -12.40
CA GLU A 88 1.08 -10.35 -11.84
C GLU A 88 0.18 -11.54 -11.44
N SER A 89 -1.14 -11.41 -11.57
CA SER A 89 -2.05 -12.51 -11.27
C SER A 89 -1.84 -13.67 -12.24
N CYS A 90 -1.54 -14.85 -11.70
CA CYS A 90 -1.40 -16.07 -12.52
C CYS A 90 -2.73 -16.55 -13.14
N GLY A 91 -3.87 -15.97 -12.75
CA GLY A 91 -5.20 -16.30 -13.26
C GLY A 91 -5.85 -17.58 -12.72
N GLN A 92 -5.18 -18.33 -11.84
CA GLN A 92 -5.68 -19.64 -11.38
C GLN A 92 -6.94 -19.54 -10.51
N CYS A 93 -6.96 -18.66 -9.51
CA CYS A 93 -8.11 -18.56 -8.63
C CYS A 93 -8.98 -17.33 -8.96
N THR A 94 -10.29 -17.53 -8.94
CA THR A 94 -11.27 -16.48 -9.26
C THR A 94 -11.19 -15.29 -8.32
N PRO A 95 -11.01 -15.41 -6.99
CA PRO A 95 -10.93 -14.26 -6.09
C PRO A 95 -9.83 -13.28 -6.48
N CYS A 96 -8.63 -13.75 -6.75
CA CYS A 96 -7.51 -12.91 -7.19
C CYS A 96 -7.75 -12.37 -8.61
N ARG A 97 -7.99 -13.25 -9.59
CA ARG A 97 -8.16 -12.87 -11.00
C ARG A 97 -9.27 -11.85 -11.21
N ALA A 98 -10.47 -12.15 -10.74
CA ALA A 98 -11.62 -11.27 -10.92
C ALA A 98 -11.62 -10.10 -9.93
N GLY A 99 -11.14 -10.34 -8.70
CA GLY A 99 -11.10 -9.34 -7.64
C GLY A 99 -10.13 -8.19 -7.96
N CYS A 100 -8.90 -8.48 -8.41
CA CYS A 100 -7.95 -7.44 -8.78
C CYS A 100 -8.49 -6.58 -9.94
N SER A 101 -8.98 -7.20 -11.03
CA SER A 101 -9.54 -6.47 -12.16
C SER A 101 -10.76 -5.63 -11.76
N LYS A 102 -11.64 -6.16 -10.92
CA LYS A 102 -12.81 -5.40 -10.45
C LYS A 102 -12.41 -4.25 -9.52
N ALA A 103 -11.45 -4.47 -8.63
CA ALA A 103 -10.94 -3.43 -7.75
C ALA A 103 -10.29 -2.29 -8.55
N VAL A 104 -9.45 -2.60 -9.55
CA VAL A 104 -8.87 -1.58 -10.44
C VAL A 104 -9.96 -0.74 -11.11
N GLN A 105 -11.03 -1.34 -11.63
CA GLN A 105 -12.15 -0.61 -12.23
C GLN A 105 -12.85 0.34 -11.24
N LEU A 106 -13.09 -0.11 -10.01
CA LEU A 106 -13.74 0.69 -8.97
C LEU A 106 -12.87 1.84 -8.48
N MET A 107 -11.56 1.60 -8.36
CA MET A 107 -10.60 2.61 -7.89
C MET A 107 -10.33 3.71 -8.93
N GLN A 108 -10.67 3.51 -10.20
CA GLN A 108 -10.58 4.54 -11.25
C GLN A 108 -11.69 5.61 -11.12
N ALA A 109 -12.79 5.33 -10.42
CA ALA A 109 -13.86 6.30 -10.19
C ALA A 109 -13.39 7.45 -9.31
N ASP A 110 -13.97 8.63 -9.47
CA ASP A 110 -13.64 9.80 -8.65
C ASP A 110 -13.89 9.56 -7.15
N LYS A 111 -14.97 8.85 -6.85
CA LYS A 111 -15.31 8.36 -5.51
C LYS A 111 -15.29 6.85 -5.50
N TRP A 112 -14.65 6.29 -4.49
CA TRP A 112 -14.62 4.85 -4.34
C TRP A 112 -15.91 4.32 -3.70
N ASP A 113 -16.45 3.26 -4.24
CA ASP A 113 -17.48 2.45 -3.59
C ASP A 113 -16.82 1.62 -2.47
N GLN A 114 -16.62 2.28 -1.31
CA GLN A 114 -15.88 1.70 -0.20
C GLN A 114 -16.52 0.40 0.33
N PRO A 115 -17.85 0.29 0.49
CA PRO A 115 -18.48 -0.98 0.88
C PRO A 115 -18.16 -2.11 -0.10
N LEU A 116 -18.33 -1.89 -1.39
CA LEU A 116 -18.06 -2.91 -2.40
C LEU A 116 -16.57 -3.26 -2.47
N LEU A 117 -15.67 -2.27 -2.33
CA LEU A 117 -14.23 -2.52 -2.26
C LEU A 117 -13.86 -3.34 -1.01
N GLN A 118 -14.51 -3.10 0.13
CA GLN A 118 -14.30 -3.90 1.34
C GLN A 118 -14.73 -5.35 1.15
N ASP A 119 -15.90 -5.60 0.56
CA ASP A 119 -16.37 -6.96 0.25
C ASP A 119 -15.40 -7.70 -0.68
N LEU A 120 -14.89 -7.01 -1.72
CA LEU A 120 -13.88 -7.57 -2.61
C LEU A 120 -12.56 -7.89 -1.87
N CYS A 121 -12.14 -7.00 -0.97
CA CYS A 121 -10.95 -7.21 -0.15
C CYS A 121 -11.09 -8.47 0.72
N ASP A 122 -12.25 -8.66 1.34
CA ASP A 122 -12.51 -9.82 2.20
C ASP A 122 -12.47 -11.12 1.37
N VAL A 123 -13.14 -11.13 0.22
CA VAL A 123 -13.13 -12.29 -0.70
C VAL A 123 -11.71 -12.59 -1.22
N MET A 124 -10.95 -11.56 -1.61
CA MET A 124 -9.57 -11.77 -2.09
C MET A 124 -8.68 -12.33 -0.98
N GLN A 125 -8.77 -11.79 0.23
CA GLN A 125 -7.96 -12.25 1.36
C GLN A 125 -8.30 -13.67 1.76
N ASP A 126 -9.58 -14.01 1.91
CA ASP A 126 -10.03 -15.26 2.51
C ASP A 126 -10.05 -16.43 1.52
N ALA A 127 -10.29 -16.16 0.24
CA ALA A 127 -10.52 -17.20 -0.77
C ALA A 127 -9.42 -17.30 -1.84
N SER A 128 -8.40 -16.41 -1.86
CA SER A 128 -7.27 -16.58 -2.76
C SER A 128 -6.35 -17.71 -2.32
N ILE A 129 -5.83 -18.48 -3.29
CA ILE A 129 -4.99 -19.65 -3.03
C ILE A 129 -3.61 -19.26 -2.47
N CYS A 130 -3.07 -18.10 -2.85
CA CYS A 130 -1.70 -17.72 -2.49
C CYS A 130 -1.61 -16.27 -2.00
N GLY A 131 -0.44 -15.94 -1.44
CA GLY A 131 -0.14 -14.64 -0.84
C GLY A 131 -0.32 -13.44 -1.78
N LEU A 132 -0.23 -13.61 -3.10
CA LEU A 132 -0.45 -12.50 -4.03
C LEU A 132 -1.88 -11.98 -3.91
N GLY A 133 -2.88 -12.82 -4.08
CA GLY A 133 -4.29 -12.42 -3.97
C GLY A 133 -4.69 -12.05 -2.54
N GLN A 134 -4.07 -12.68 -1.52
CA GLN A 134 -4.33 -12.36 -0.11
C GLN A 134 -3.77 -10.98 0.30
N ALA A 135 -2.70 -10.51 -0.35
CA ALA A 135 -2.08 -9.21 -0.06
C ALA A 135 -2.61 -8.06 -0.93
N ALA A 136 -3.24 -8.35 -2.06
CA ALA A 136 -3.82 -7.34 -2.95
C ALA A 136 -4.80 -6.36 -2.25
N PRO A 137 -5.55 -6.76 -1.19
CA PRO A 137 -6.38 -5.85 -0.39
C PRO A 137 -5.63 -4.76 0.36
N ASN A 138 -4.35 -4.96 0.72
CA ASN A 138 -3.64 -4.04 1.63
C ASN A 138 -3.59 -2.58 1.12
N PRO A 139 -3.22 -2.30 -0.14
CA PRO A 139 -3.26 -0.92 -0.66
C PRO A 139 -4.65 -0.29 -0.57
N ILE A 140 -5.71 -1.06 -0.83
CA ILE A 140 -7.09 -0.56 -0.78
C ILE A 140 -7.48 -0.18 0.64
N ARG A 141 -7.35 -1.14 1.58
CA ARG A 141 -7.75 -0.98 2.97
C ARG A 141 -7.00 0.14 3.67
N LEU A 142 -5.68 0.22 3.47
CA LEU A 142 -4.86 1.26 4.10
C LEU A 142 -5.17 2.65 3.53
N THR A 143 -5.46 2.75 2.23
CA THR A 143 -5.89 4.02 1.64
C THR A 143 -7.25 4.46 2.16
N MET A 144 -8.24 3.58 2.21
CA MET A 144 -9.56 3.90 2.80
C MET A 144 -9.45 4.27 4.28
N LYS A 145 -8.56 3.61 5.03
CA LYS A 145 -8.38 3.85 6.47
C LYS A 145 -7.69 5.17 6.78
N HIS A 146 -6.63 5.50 6.07
CA HIS A 146 -5.72 6.60 6.42
C HIS A 146 -5.86 7.84 5.53
N PHE A 147 -6.47 7.70 4.37
CA PHE A 147 -6.59 8.75 3.35
C PHE A 147 -8.02 8.83 2.79
N SER A 148 -9.00 8.72 3.69
CA SER A 148 -10.43 8.70 3.33
C SER A 148 -10.87 9.94 2.56
N GLU A 149 -10.24 11.09 2.80
CA GLU A 149 -10.50 12.35 2.10
C GLU A 149 -10.16 12.30 0.60
N GLU A 150 -9.25 11.42 0.18
CA GLU A 150 -8.90 11.26 -1.23
C GLU A 150 -9.85 10.32 -2.00
N VAL A 151 -10.68 9.57 -1.29
CA VAL A 151 -11.50 8.49 -1.88
C VAL A 151 -13.00 8.60 -1.59
N SER A 152 -13.42 9.66 -0.86
CA SER A 152 -14.82 9.93 -0.48
C SER A 152 -15.60 10.67 -1.55
#